data_3491ad4eea5290ff4795334bf793d23c
#
_entry.id   3491ad4eea5290ff4795334bf793d23c
#
_cell.length_a   1.000
_cell.length_b   1.000
_cell.length_c   1.000
_cell.angle_alpha   90.00
_cell.angle_beta   90.00
_cell.angle_gamma   90.00
#
_symmetry.space_group_name_H-M   'P 1'
#
loop_
_entity.id
_entity.type
_entity.pdbx_description
1 polymer ?
#
loop_
_entity_poly.entity_id
_entity_poly.type
_entity_poly.pdbx_seq_one_letter_code
_entity_poly.pdbx_strand_id
1 'polypeptide(L)'
;MSPNKVLLSITILLSLVYKSTAIYCFYCNSANNSACIDPTQFDDEMRGRIIPIIDCDKAVPRVEEYAFFCRKIVQTIFHPHKDSELRVTRGCGWVRHEKDCYRADNRDHMETACQCFTDHCNSADLNSTTCTALFVILAIFLYFYR
;
A
#
# COMPACT_ATOMS: atom_id res chain seq x y z
N MET A 1 19.40 8.86 35.81
CA MET A 1 18.39 9.47 34.90
C MET A 1 17.19 9.86 35.76
N SER A 2 16.72 11.10 35.61
CA SER A 2 15.55 11.56 36.40
C SER A 2 14.28 10.81 35.97
N PRO A 3 13.43 10.33 36.91
CA PRO A 3 12.21 9.57 36.58
C PRO A 3 11.28 10.32 35.64
N ASN A 4 11.27 11.63 35.66
CA ASN A 4 10.48 12.48 34.76
C ASN A 4 10.93 12.39 33.30
N LYS A 5 12.23 12.20 33.04
CA LYS A 5 12.75 12.03 31.68
C LYS A 5 12.38 10.66 31.09
N VAL A 6 12.34 9.63 31.94
CA VAL A 6 11.92 8.27 31.53
C VAL A 6 10.42 8.27 31.21
N LEU A 7 9.60 8.90 32.05
CA LEU A 7 8.15 8.99 31.86
C LEU A 7 7.81 9.76 30.58
N LEU A 8 8.49 10.88 30.32
CA LEU A 8 8.33 11.68 29.11
C LEU A 8 8.72 10.89 27.85
N SER A 9 9.80 10.12 27.91
CA SER A 9 10.24 9.27 26.80
C SER A 9 9.24 8.16 26.49
N ILE A 10 8.65 7.53 27.50
CA ILE A 10 7.63 6.49 27.35
C ILE A 10 6.32 7.07 26.76
N THR A 11 5.88 8.25 27.19
CA THR A 11 4.67 8.88 26.64
C THR A 11 4.85 9.28 25.18
N ILE A 12 6.03 9.76 24.79
CA ILE A 12 6.34 10.06 23.38
C ILE A 12 6.38 8.78 22.54
N LEU A 13 6.97 7.69 23.05
CA LEU A 13 6.97 6.39 22.35
C LEU A 13 5.54 5.84 22.19
N LEU A 14 4.70 5.92 23.21
CA LEU A 14 3.30 5.47 23.15
C LEU A 14 2.48 6.29 22.15
N SER A 15 2.72 7.60 22.02
CA SER A 15 2.02 8.46 21.06
C SER A 15 2.38 8.15 19.61
N LEU A 16 3.57 7.60 19.33
CA LEU A 16 3.99 7.18 17.99
C LEU A 16 3.36 5.84 17.54
N VAL A 17 2.72 5.10 18.44
CA VAL A 17 2.12 3.79 18.16
C VAL A 17 0.63 3.89 17.81
N TYR A 18 0.00 5.06 17.89
CA TYR A 18 -1.37 5.25 17.41
C TYR A 18 -1.43 5.11 15.90
N LYS A 19 -1.59 3.87 15.42
CA LYS A 19 -1.93 3.61 14.01
C LYS A 19 -3.36 4.09 13.78
N SER A 20 -3.52 5.03 12.86
CA SER A 20 -4.81 5.27 12.23
C SER A 20 -5.34 3.93 11.70
N THR A 21 -6.56 3.58 12.04
CA THR A 21 -7.19 2.32 11.56
C THR A 21 -7.65 2.44 10.10
N ALA A 22 -7.93 3.66 9.63
CA ALA A 22 -8.31 3.95 8.25
C ALA A 22 -7.08 3.89 7.34
N ILE A 23 -7.20 3.17 6.21
CA ILE A 23 -6.17 3.13 5.16
C ILE A 23 -6.72 3.75 3.88
N TYR A 24 -5.92 4.63 3.27
CA TYR A 24 -6.23 5.31 2.02
C TYR A 24 -5.50 4.66 0.85
N CYS A 25 -6.24 4.22 -0.17
CA CYS A 25 -5.66 3.53 -1.32
C CYS A 25 -6.04 4.22 -2.63
N PHE A 26 -5.15 4.18 -3.62
CA PHE A 26 -5.54 4.49 -4.99
C PHE A 26 -6.57 3.48 -5.46
N TYR A 27 -7.61 3.98 -6.15
CA TYR A 27 -8.72 3.16 -6.65
C TYR A 27 -8.95 3.43 -8.14
N CYS A 28 -8.56 2.48 -8.98
CA CYS A 28 -8.69 2.60 -10.42
C CYS A 28 -8.57 1.25 -11.14
N ASN A 29 -8.98 1.25 -12.43
CA ASN A 29 -8.76 0.15 -13.36
C ASN A 29 -8.28 0.72 -14.69
N SER A 30 -7.20 0.15 -15.25
CA SER A 30 -6.61 0.63 -16.49
C SER A 30 -7.49 0.46 -17.72
N ALA A 31 -8.52 -0.38 -17.67
CA ALA A 31 -9.52 -0.47 -18.74
C ALA A 31 -10.30 0.84 -18.94
N ASN A 32 -10.50 1.61 -17.85
CA ASN A 32 -11.25 2.87 -17.87
C ASN A 32 -10.36 4.11 -17.71
N ASN A 33 -9.17 3.94 -17.11
CA ASN A 33 -8.24 5.03 -16.82
C ASN A 33 -6.81 4.54 -17.02
N SER A 34 -6.20 4.90 -18.14
CA SER A 34 -4.84 4.47 -18.50
C SER A 34 -3.75 4.93 -17.51
N ALA A 35 -3.97 6.03 -16.77
CA ALA A 35 -3.08 6.48 -15.71
C ALA A 35 -2.93 5.44 -14.58
N CYS A 36 -3.87 4.49 -14.47
CA CYS A 36 -3.82 3.40 -13.52
C CYS A 36 -2.67 2.41 -13.78
N ILE A 37 -2.12 2.36 -15.00
CA ILE A 37 -0.99 1.47 -15.34
C ILE A 37 0.23 1.88 -14.52
N ASP A 38 0.60 3.15 -14.59
CA ASP A 38 1.74 3.70 -13.87
C ASP A 38 1.45 5.11 -13.31
N PRO A 39 0.92 5.20 -12.09
CA PRO A 39 0.67 6.48 -11.43
C PRO A 39 1.92 7.30 -11.13
N THR A 40 3.11 6.68 -11.14
CA THR A 40 4.35 7.35 -10.76
C THR A 40 4.86 8.32 -11.83
N GLN A 41 4.33 8.23 -13.06
CA GLN A 41 4.62 9.16 -14.14
C GLN A 41 4.04 10.56 -13.89
N PHE A 42 3.13 10.71 -12.94
CA PHE A 42 2.47 11.97 -12.59
C PHE A 42 2.99 12.48 -11.25
N ASP A 43 3.14 13.80 -11.10
CA ASP A 43 3.39 14.43 -9.81
C ASP A 43 2.22 14.18 -8.84
N ASP A 44 2.45 14.42 -7.55
CA ASP A 44 1.47 14.08 -6.50
C ASP A 44 0.13 14.82 -6.67
N GLU A 45 0.18 16.08 -7.12
CA GLU A 45 -1.03 16.89 -7.33
C GLU A 45 -1.85 16.37 -8.51
N MET A 46 -1.21 16.13 -9.64
CA MET A 46 -1.85 15.59 -10.83
C MET A 46 -2.40 14.19 -10.56
N ARG A 47 -1.61 13.34 -9.92
CA ARG A 47 -2.00 11.96 -9.57
C ARG A 47 -3.29 11.93 -8.75
N GLY A 48 -3.37 12.78 -7.71
CA GLY A 48 -4.57 12.88 -6.86
C GLY A 48 -5.82 13.40 -7.60
N ARG A 49 -5.65 14.15 -8.71
CA ARG A 49 -6.76 14.62 -9.55
C ARG A 49 -7.27 13.56 -10.52
N ILE A 50 -6.38 12.73 -11.07
CA ILE A 50 -6.74 11.77 -12.13
C ILE A 50 -7.01 10.37 -11.63
N ILE A 51 -6.50 10.00 -10.44
CA ILE A 51 -6.72 8.69 -9.83
C ILE A 51 -7.37 8.89 -8.47
N PRO A 52 -8.62 8.47 -8.27
CA PRO A 52 -9.28 8.56 -6.99
C PRO A 52 -8.51 7.86 -5.87
N ILE A 53 -8.46 8.52 -4.71
CA ILE A 53 -7.98 7.96 -3.45
C ILE A 53 -9.20 7.73 -2.58
N ILE A 54 -9.38 6.54 -2.06
CA ILE A 54 -10.53 6.16 -1.25
C ILE A 54 -10.10 5.74 0.15
N ASP A 55 -10.94 6.06 1.12
CA ASP A 55 -10.89 5.52 2.47
C ASP A 55 -11.54 4.13 2.44
N CYS A 56 -10.76 3.08 2.64
CA CYS A 56 -11.22 1.70 2.50
C CYS A 56 -12.29 1.34 3.53
N ASP A 57 -12.22 1.90 4.74
CA ASP A 57 -13.22 1.65 5.79
C ASP A 57 -14.61 2.21 5.44
N LYS A 58 -14.67 3.27 4.61
CA LYS A 58 -15.94 3.88 4.18
C LYS A 58 -16.44 3.36 2.84
N ALA A 59 -15.50 3.05 1.93
CA ALA A 59 -15.84 2.69 0.56
C ALA A 59 -16.25 1.21 0.40
N VAL A 60 -15.75 0.34 1.27
CA VAL A 60 -16.04 -1.09 1.24
C VAL A 60 -16.98 -1.43 2.40
N PRO A 61 -18.14 -2.05 2.13
CA PRO A 61 -19.01 -2.55 3.21
C PRO A 61 -18.20 -3.44 4.14
N ARG A 62 -18.26 -3.20 5.46
CA ARG A 62 -17.54 -4.01 6.44
C ARG A 62 -18.02 -5.45 6.35
N VAL A 63 -17.17 -6.31 5.84
CA VAL A 63 -17.30 -7.76 5.88
C VAL A 63 -16.43 -8.23 7.02
N GLU A 64 -17.02 -8.36 8.22
CA GLU A 64 -16.37 -8.85 9.45
C GLU A 64 -15.19 -7.99 9.97
N GLU A 65 -14.46 -8.48 10.98
CA GLU A 65 -13.37 -7.78 11.68
C GLU A 65 -12.03 -7.74 10.91
N TYR A 66 -12.07 -7.67 9.56
CA TYR A 66 -10.84 -7.63 8.77
C TYR A 66 -10.25 -6.22 8.70
N ALA A 67 -8.94 -6.13 8.92
CA ALA A 67 -8.20 -4.90 8.65
C ALA A 67 -7.99 -4.75 7.14
N PHE A 68 -8.38 -3.61 6.58
CA PHE A 68 -8.15 -3.28 5.18
C PHE A 68 -6.66 -3.05 4.87
N PHE A 69 -6.30 -3.24 3.61
CA PHE A 69 -4.98 -2.96 3.06
C PHE A 69 -5.11 -2.49 1.61
N CYS A 70 -4.06 -1.88 1.06
CA CYS A 70 -4.03 -1.53 -0.35
C CYS A 70 -3.57 -2.71 -1.20
N ARG A 71 -4.21 -2.88 -2.37
CA ARG A 71 -3.92 -3.94 -3.32
C ARG A 71 -3.65 -3.38 -4.72
N LYS A 72 -2.66 -3.97 -5.41
CA LYS A 72 -2.39 -3.79 -6.84
C LYS A 72 -2.47 -5.16 -7.50
N ILE A 73 -3.27 -5.27 -8.55
CA ILE A 73 -3.40 -6.48 -9.36
C ILE A 73 -2.93 -6.14 -10.77
N VAL A 74 -2.00 -6.92 -11.30
CA VAL A 74 -1.52 -6.84 -12.67
C VAL A 74 -1.92 -8.12 -13.39
N GLN A 75 -2.72 -8.01 -14.44
CA GLN A 75 -3.20 -9.13 -15.22
C GLN A 75 -2.73 -9.01 -16.68
N THR A 76 -2.24 -10.11 -17.24
CA THR A 76 -2.07 -10.26 -18.68
C THR A 76 -3.20 -11.16 -19.18
N ILE A 77 -4.20 -10.57 -19.84
CA ILE A 77 -5.41 -11.25 -20.33
C ILE A 77 -5.13 -11.77 -21.72
N PHE A 78 -5.34 -13.07 -21.94
CA PHE A 78 -5.17 -13.71 -23.23
C PHE A 78 -6.48 -13.67 -24.02
N HIS A 79 -6.36 -13.32 -25.29
CA HIS A 79 -7.50 -13.32 -26.21
C HIS A 79 -7.26 -14.29 -27.35
N PRO A 80 -8.25 -15.11 -27.76
CA PRO A 80 -8.07 -16.12 -28.80
C PRO A 80 -7.68 -15.58 -30.19
N HIS A 81 -8.03 -14.31 -30.49
CA HIS A 81 -7.92 -13.74 -31.83
C HIS A 81 -7.28 -12.37 -31.90
N LYS A 82 -6.68 -11.89 -30.82
CA LYS A 82 -5.95 -10.61 -30.74
C LYS A 82 -4.84 -10.66 -29.70
N ASP A 83 -3.98 -9.65 -29.71
CA ASP A 83 -2.90 -9.53 -28.73
C ASP A 83 -3.41 -9.54 -27.28
N SER A 84 -2.56 -10.03 -26.39
CA SER A 84 -2.84 -10.02 -24.96
C SER A 84 -2.94 -8.58 -24.43
N GLU A 85 -3.84 -8.37 -23.47
CA GLU A 85 -4.10 -7.08 -22.86
C GLU A 85 -3.49 -7.03 -21.45
N LEU A 86 -2.69 -6.00 -21.18
CA LEU A 86 -2.24 -5.70 -19.82
C LEU A 86 -3.30 -4.89 -19.08
N ARG A 87 -3.75 -5.40 -17.94
CA ARG A 87 -4.71 -4.72 -17.07
C ARG A 87 -4.15 -4.53 -15.67
N VAL A 88 -4.24 -3.32 -15.15
CA VAL A 88 -3.85 -2.99 -13.78
C VAL A 88 -5.08 -2.51 -13.02
N THR A 89 -5.33 -3.13 -11.86
CA THR A 89 -6.38 -2.73 -10.93
C THR A 89 -5.75 -2.38 -9.58
N ARG A 90 -6.14 -1.24 -9.02
CA ARG A 90 -5.71 -0.75 -7.71
C ARG A 90 -6.94 -0.54 -6.85
N GLY A 91 -6.84 -0.86 -5.56
CA GLY A 91 -7.97 -0.71 -4.64
C GLY A 91 -7.69 -1.24 -3.26
N CYS A 92 -8.77 -1.44 -2.49
CA CYS A 92 -8.74 -2.04 -1.16
C CYS A 92 -8.77 -3.56 -1.24
N GLY A 93 -8.09 -4.20 -0.29
CA GLY A 93 -8.18 -5.63 -0.01
C GLY A 93 -8.52 -5.85 1.46
N TRP A 94 -9.07 -7.02 1.80
CA TRP A 94 -9.44 -7.39 3.18
C TRP A 94 -9.03 -8.82 3.54
N VAL A 95 -8.79 -9.69 2.56
CA VAL A 95 -8.26 -11.04 2.79
C VAL A 95 -6.77 -11.00 2.49
N ARG A 96 -5.94 -11.10 3.54
CA ARG A 96 -4.47 -11.07 3.43
C ARG A 96 -3.94 -12.40 2.92
N HIS A 97 -2.91 -12.30 2.08
CA HIS A 97 -2.07 -13.43 1.69
C HIS A 97 -0.78 -13.45 2.53
N GLU A 98 -0.14 -14.60 2.66
CA GLU A 98 1.13 -14.74 3.41
C GLU A 98 2.29 -13.96 2.79
N LYS A 99 2.28 -13.81 1.46
CA LYS A 99 3.31 -13.09 0.70
C LYS A 99 2.80 -11.70 0.30
N ASP A 100 3.69 -10.72 0.30
CA ASP A 100 3.37 -9.36 -0.15
C ASP A 100 2.96 -9.33 -1.63
N CYS A 101 3.55 -10.18 -2.47
CA CYS A 101 3.13 -10.42 -3.85
C CYS A 101 3.01 -11.92 -4.12
N TYR A 102 1.96 -12.31 -4.84
CA TYR A 102 1.72 -13.70 -5.24
C TYR A 102 1.13 -13.79 -6.65
N ARG A 103 1.29 -14.94 -7.27
CA ARG A 103 0.74 -15.24 -8.60
C ARG A 103 -0.51 -16.11 -8.48
N ALA A 104 -1.49 -15.81 -9.33
CA ALA A 104 -2.75 -16.54 -9.44
C ALA A 104 -3.07 -16.71 -10.94
N ASP A 105 -2.31 -17.57 -11.61
CA ASP A 105 -2.42 -17.79 -13.05
C ASP A 105 -3.54 -18.81 -13.36
N ASN A 106 -4.26 -18.59 -14.47
CA ASN A 106 -5.22 -19.55 -15.04
C ASN A 106 -5.10 -19.62 -16.56
N ARG A 107 -6.06 -20.26 -17.24
CA ARG A 107 -6.02 -20.43 -18.70
C ARG A 107 -6.26 -19.13 -19.47
N ASP A 108 -6.99 -18.21 -18.88
CA ASP A 108 -7.47 -16.98 -19.53
C ASP A 108 -6.56 -15.78 -19.24
N HIS A 109 -5.82 -15.81 -18.12
CA HIS A 109 -4.89 -14.74 -17.76
C HIS A 109 -3.79 -15.20 -16.80
N MET A 110 -2.68 -14.48 -16.84
CA MET A 110 -1.68 -14.47 -15.76
C MET A 110 -1.97 -13.30 -14.84
N GLU A 111 -1.93 -13.54 -13.52
CA GLU A 111 -2.18 -12.51 -12.52
C GLU A 111 -1.04 -12.45 -11.50
N THR A 112 -0.62 -11.24 -11.19
CA THR A 112 0.22 -10.95 -10.02
C THR A 112 -0.56 -9.99 -9.13
N ALA A 113 -0.88 -10.41 -7.92
CA ALA A 113 -1.52 -9.60 -6.90
C ALA A 113 -0.51 -9.23 -5.82
N CYS A 114 -0.39 -7.94 -5.53
CA CYS A 114 0.47 -7.40 -4.47
C CYS A 114 -0.37 -6.65 -3.44
N GLN A 115 0.04 -6.73 -2.17
CA GLN A 115 -0.61 -6.10 -1.02
C GLN A 115 0.39 -5.26 -0.23
N CYS A 116 -0.07 -4.16 0.35
CA CYS A 116 0.73 -3.28 1.17
C CYS A 116 -0.13 -2.55 2.21
N PHE A 117 0.49 -2.05 3.29
CA PHE A 117 -0.19 -1.75 4.55
C PHE A 117 0.02 -0.30 5.03
N THR A 118 0.38 0.60 4.11
CA THR A 118 0.50 2.04 4.37
C THR A 118 -0.36 2.83 3.39
N ASP A 119 -0.69 4.07 3.72
CA ASP A 119 -1.47 4.93 2.84
C ASP A 119 -0.79 5.09 1.47
N HIS A 120 -1.59 5.02 0.40
CA HIS A 120 -1.18 5.23 -1.00
C HIS A 120 -0.08 4.28 -1.50
N CYS A 121 0.24 3.21 -0.77
CA CYS A 121 1.35 2.31 -1.09
C CYS A 121 1.15 1.53 -2.39
N ASN A 122 -0.07 1.40 -2.89
CA ASN A 122 -0.35 0.74 -4.15
C ASN A 122 -0.13 1.61 -5.40
N SER A 123 0.56 2.77 -5.26
CA SER A 123 0.94 3.63 -6.40
C SER A 123 2.13 3.09 -7.19
N ALA A 124 3.15 2.53 -6.51
CA ALA A 124 4.41 2.09 -7.08
C ALA A 124 4.48 0.57 -7.29
N ASP A 125 5.58 0.10 -7.85
CA ASP A 125 5.97 -1.31 -7.78
C ASP A 125 6.47 -1.61 -6.36
N LEU A 126 5.89 -2.63 -5.73
CA LEU A 126 6.02 -2.93 -4.29
C LEU A 126 7.40 -3.48 -3.86
N ASN A 127 8.45 -3.28 -4.65
CA ASN A 127 9.79 -3.77 -4.34
C ASN A 127 10.67 -2.82 -3.50
N SER A 128 10.12 -1.71 -2.99
CA SER A 128 10.90 -0.72 -2.22
C SER A 128 10.43 -0.61 -0.78
N THR A 129 10.85 -1.54 0.06
CA THR A 129 10.80 -1.34 1.51
C THR A 129 12.09 -0.65 1.95
N THR A 130 12.07 0.66 1.98
CA THR A 130 13.17 1.45 2.56
C THR A 130 13.11 1.35 4.08
N CYS A 131 13.98 0.54 4.68
CA CYS A 131 14.21 0.45 6.13
C CYS A 131 14.94 1.68 6.71
N THR A 132 14.81 2.87 6.10
CA THR A 132 15.52 4.08 6.52
C THR A 132 15.14 4.53 7.95
N ALA A 133 13.91 4.32 8.38
CA ALA A 133 13.48 4.70 9.73
C ALA A 133 14.24 3.95 10.84
N LEU A 134 14.52 2.67 10.64
CA LEU A 134 15.28 1.86 11.62
C LEU A 134 16.73 2.35 11.77
N PHE A 135 17.38 2.72 10.67
CA PHE A 135 18.76 3.25 10.72
C PHE A 135 18.83 4.61 11.42
N VAL A 136 17.83 5.48 11.22
CA VAL A 136 17.77 6.78 11.89
C VAL A 136 17.56 6.60 13.39
N ILE A 137 16.65 5.73 13.81
CA ILE A 137 16.41 5.43 15.23
C ILE A 137 17.65 4.84 15.89
N LEU A 138 18.33 3.91 15.23
CA LEU A 138 19.55 3.31 15.72
C LEU A 138 20.70 4.34 15.85
N ALA A 139 20.85 5.24 14.88
CA ALA A 139 21.84 6.30 14.92
C ALA A 139 21.58 7.30 16.07
N ILE A 140 20.33 7.68 16.29
CA ILE A 140 19.93 8.53 17.42
C ILE A 140 20.20 7.84 18.74
N PHE A 141 19.89 6.55 18.86
CA PHE A 141 20.15 5.76 20.05
C PHE A 141 21.64 5.70 20.36
N LEU A 142 22.48 5.41 19.39
CA LEU A 142 23.94 5.36 19.55
C LEU A 142 24.54 6.73 19.87
N TYR A 143 23.99 7.81 19.36
CA TYR A 143 24.42 9.18 19.66
C TYR A 143 24.16 9.58 21.12
N PHE A 144 23.01 9.19 21.69
CA PHE A 144 22.62 9.52 23.06
C PHE A 144 23.19 8.57 24.14
N TYR A 145 23.66 7.38 23.73
CA TYR A 145 24.25 6.39 24.66
C TYR A 145 25.78 6.36 24.63
N ARG A 146 26.42 7.18 23.82
CA ARG A 146 27.87 7.39 23.84
C ARG A 146 28.25 8.55 24.73
#